data_0d84385a2fa7d84d4b464169eb7e685d
#
_entry.id   0d84385a2fa7d84d4b464169eb7e685d
#
_cell.length_a   1.000
_cell.length_b   1.000
_cell.length_c   1.000
_cell.angle_alpha   90.00
_cell.angle_beta   90.00
_cell.angle_gamma   90.00
#
_symmetry.space_group_name_H-M   'P 1'
#
loop_
_entity.id
_entity.type
_entity.pdbx_description
1 polymer ?
#
loop_
_entity_poly.entity_id
_entity_poly.type
_entity_poly.pdbx_seq_one_letter_code
_entity_poly.pdbx_strand_id
1 'polypeptide(L)'
;MTRRTLAVDVGGVLYYDEPFDLAWLQGVWELTRADDPTCAMDAFLQAMRDFYQGRAPGSPPPSLFPPNGTKSWQSVRERWTSLVQPVPGAVDALSHLAEEYDVCIVANQPPECLAALRNLGIEQQVQLVALDSLVGYAKPDPRLFKWAMDRLSWKPEHTTVIGDRPDHDAAPALALGCSAAIVHVDSGWSVPAGVAPEIVTAYRELKIQRVQTTEGSTRHWAIAALGDLADVLRAISHQERSPRPRQEVRP
;
A
#
# COMPACT_ATOMS: atom_id res chain seq x y z
N MET A 1 -18.45 11.58 22.58
CA MET A 1 -18.50 10.55 21.50
C MET A 1 -17.06 10.19 21.17
N THR A 2 -16.71 8.92 21.14
CA THR A 2 -15.37 8.48 20.75
C THR A 2 -15.18 8.79 19.27
N ARG A 3 -14.10 9.50 18.92
CA ARG A 3 -13.76 9.83 17.53
C ARG A 3 -13.45 8.52 16.80
N ARG A 4 -13.90 8.36 15.56
CA ARG A 4 -13.53 7.20 14.71
C ARG A 4 -12.10 7.33 14.26
N THR A 5 -11.46 6.20 13.99
CA THR A 5 -10.04 6.11 13.72
C THR A 5 -9.77 5.51 12.34
N LEU A 6 -8.74 6.02 11.65
CA LEU A 6 -8.33 5.59 10.32
C LEU A 6 -6.87 5.14 10.34
N ALA A 7 -6.62 3.89 9.94
CA ALA A 7 -5.28 3.38 9.70
C ALA A 7 -5.04 3.35 8.18
N VAL A 8 -4.16 4.20 7.69
CA VAL A 8 -3.98 4.47 6.25
C VAL A 8 -2.66 3.89 5.78
N ASP A 9 -2.69 3.13 4.69
CA ASP A 9 -1.49 2.71 3.96
C ASP A 9 -0.87 3.87 3.19
N VAL A 10 0.34 3.69 2.71
CA VAL A 10 1.11 4.69 2.00
C VAL A 10 1.18 4.37 0.51
N GLY A 11 1.75 3.20 0.17
CA GLY A 11 1.94 2.78 -1.22
C GLY A 11 0.61 2.49 -1.91
N GLY A 12 0.42 2.97 -3.14
CA GLY A 12 -0.84 2.83 -3.85
C GLY A 12 -2.01 3.64 -3.27
N VAL A 13 -1.81 4.40 -2.18
CA VAL A 13 -2.83 5.22 -1.52
C VAL A 13 -2.43 6.70 -1.49
N LEU A 14 -1.28 7.02 -0.92
CA LEU A 14 -0.79 8.39 -0.75
C LEU A 14 0.24 8.77 -1.82
N TYR A 15 1.06 7.82 -2.22
CA TYR A 15 1.94 7.93 -3.37
C TYR A 15 2.03 6.59 -4.11
N TYR A 16 2.47 6.63 -5.37
CA TYR A 16 2.60 5.46 -6.23
C TYR A 16 3.80 4.60 -5.85
N ASP A 17 3.65 3.28 -5.84
CA ASP A 17 4.74 2.32 -5.64
C ASP A 17 5.55 2.05 -6.92
N GLU A 18 4.93 2.24 -8.08
CA GLU A 18 5.50 1.91 -9.39
C GLU A 18 6.84 2.59 -9.68
N PRO A 19 7.06 3.87 -9.34
CA PRO A 19 8.35 4.51 -9.54
C PRO A 19 9.50 3.81 -8.81
N PHE A 20 9.25 3.30 -7.61
CA PHE A 20 10.24 2.57 -6.82
C PHE A 20 10.52 1.19 -7.40
N ASP A 21 9.47 0.45 -7.76
CA ASP A 21 9.57 -0.87 -8.39
C ASP A 21 10.34 -0.79 -9.70
N LEU A 22 10.02 0.19 -10.55
CA LEU A 22 10.68 0.39 -11.84
C LEU A 22 12.14 0.80 -11.67
N ALA A 23 12.44 1.70 -10.75
CA ALA A 23 13.82 2.10 -10.46
C ALA A 23 14.63 0.92 -9.91
N TRP A 24 14.03 0.07 -9.09
CA TRP A 24 14.64 -1.13 -8.58
C TRP A 24 14.90 -2.15 -9.68
N LEU A 25 13.91 -2.45 -10.54
CA LEU A 25 14.07 -3.37 -11.68
C LEU A 25 15.17 -2.92 -12.64
N GLN A 26 15.22 -1.62 -12.95
CA GLN A 26 16.28 -1.05 -13.78
C GLN A 26 17.66 -1.25 -13.15
N GLY A 27 17.80 -0.97 -11.86
CA GLY A 27 19.06 -1.18 -11.15
C GLY A 27 19.48 -2.66 -11.10
N VAL A 28 18.54 -3.59 -10.94
CA VAL A 28 18.81 -5.04 -11.03
C VAL A 28 19.32 -5.40 -12.43
N TRP A 29 18.67 -4.87 -13.47
CA TRP A 29 19.09 -5.06 -14.86
C TRP A 29 20.52 -4.57 -15.12
N GLU A 30 20.84 -3.35 -14.70
CA GLU A 30 22.16 -2.74 -14.87
C GLU A 30 23.25 -3.56 -14.17
N LEU A 31 23.01 -3.96 -12.92
CA LEU A 31 23.93 -4.80 -12.15
C LEU A 31 24.10 -6.19 -12.79
N THR A 32 23.01 -6.80 -13.27
CA THR A 32 23.06 -8.10 -13.95
C THR A 32 23.88 -8.02 -15.24
N ARG A 33 23.70 -6.94 -16.01
CA ARG A 33 24.51 -6.69 -17.22
C ARG A 33 25.98 -6.40 -16.93
N ALA A 34 26.27 -5.78 -15.79
CA ALA A 34 27.64 -5.53 -15.36
C ALA A 34 28.35 -6.83 -14.96
N ASP A 35 27.64 -7.75 -14.31
CA ASP A 35 28.16 -9.06 -13.92
C ASP A 35 28.22 -10.04 -15.10
N ASP A 36 27.25 -10.02 -16.01
CA ASP A 36 27.18 -10.81 -17.23
C ASP A 36 26.77 -9.95 -18.43
N PRO A 37 27.75 -9.42 -19.21
CA PRO A 37 27.45 -8.63 -20.41
C PRO A 37 26.72 -9.40 -21.51
N THR A 38 26.66 -10.74 -21.46
CA THR A 38 25.97 -11.57 -22.44
C THR A 38 24.48 -11.77 -22.10
N CYS A 39 24.06 -11.42 -20.90
CA CYS A 39 22.66 -11.51 -20.48
C CYS A 39 21.77 -10.69 -21.43
N ALA A 40 20.82 -11.36 -22.08
CA ALA A 40 19.85 -10.70 -22.94
C ALA A 40 18.68 -10.12 -22.13
N MET A 41 18.10 -9.00 -22.60
CA MET A 41 16.92 -8.38 -21.98
C MET A 41 15.76 -9.37 -21.87
N ASP A 42 15.50 -10.17 -22.90
CA ASP A 42 14.41 -11.15 -22.88
C ASP A 42 14.54 -12.19 -21.76
N ALA A 43 15.78 -12.66 -21.50
CA ALA A 43 16.05 -13.58 -20.39
C ALA A 43 15.81 -12.93 -19.03
N PHE A 44 16.22 -11.67 -18.89
CA PHE A 44 15.94 -10.88 -17.68
C PHE A 44 14.44 -10.67 -17.45
N LEU A 45 13.69 -10.29 -18.50
CA LEU A 45 12.25 -10.09 -18.42
C LEU A 45 11.51 -11.39 -18.12
N GLN A 46 11.97 -12.52 -18.65
CA GLN A 46 11.38 -13.82 -18.32
C GLN A 46 11.62 -14.17 -16.84
N ALA A 47 12.81 -14.01 -16.34
CA ALA A 47 13.12 -14.22 -14.92
C ALA A 47 12.31 -13.27 -14.00
N MET A 48 12.08 -12.03 -14.43
CA MET A 48 11.20 -11.10 -13.75
C MET A 48 9.74 -11.60 -13.72
N ARG A 49 9.20 -12.09 -14.84
CA ARG A 49 7.85 -12.66 -14.91
C ARG A 49 7.71 -13.89 -13.99
N ASP A 50 8.66 -14.82 -14.07
CA ASP A 50 8.69 -16.03 -13.24
C ASP A 50 8.72 -15.67 -11.74
N PHE A 51 9.54 -14.70 -11.37
CA PHE A 51 9.62 -14.19 -10.01
C PHE A 51 8.28 -13.63 -9.52
N TYR A 52 7.60 -12.80 -10.31
CA TYR A 52 6.33 -12.22 -9.91
C TYR A 52 5.17 -13.21 -9.96
N GLN A 53 5.19 -14.21 -10.85
CA GLN A 53 4.17 -15.27 -10.89
C GLN A 53 4.33 -16.29 -9.76
N GLY A 54 5.56 -16.64 -9.40
CA GLY A 54 5.86 -17.59 -8.33
C GLY A 54 5.82 -17.02 -6.91
N ARG A 55 5.60 -15.72 -6.76
CA ARG A 55 5.65 -15.07 -5.46
C ARG A 55 4.41 -15.30 -4.63
N ALA A 56 4.63 -15.71 -3.38
CA ALA A 56 3.65 -15.48 -2.35
C ALA A 56 3.38 -13.97 -2.19
N PRO A 57 2.13 -13.54 -2.01
CA PRO A 57 1.82 -12.16 -1.69
C PRO A 57 2.69 -11.66 -0.54
N GLY A 58 3.34 -10.48 -0.70
CA GLY A 58 4.14 -9.87 0.35
C GLY A 58 5.63 -10.24 0.43
N SER A 59 6.16 -11.08 -0.48
CA SER A 59 7.61 -11.30 -0.50
C SER A 59 8.36 -10.01 -0.90
N PRO A 60 9.41 -9.58 -0.17
CA PRO A 60 10.07 -8.31 -0.45
C PRO A 60 10.81 -8.32 -1.80
N PRO A 61 10.82 -7.19 -2.53
CA PRO A 61 11.51 -7.04 -3.81
C PRO A 61 12.97 -7.53 -3.84
N PRO A 62 13.80 -7.35 -2.78
CA PRO A 62 15.21 -7.72 -2.80
C PRO A 62 15.54 -9.18 -3.09
N SER A 63 14.57 -10.09 -3.07
CA SER A 63 14.80 -11.53 -3.33
C SER A 63 14.99 -11.90 -4.81
N LEU A 64 14.71 -10.97 -5.74
CA LEU A 64 14.97 -11.19 -7.16
C LEU A 64 16.45 -10.95 -7.47
N PHE A 65 17.10 -11.90 -8.15
CA PHE A 65 18.50 -11.85 -8.54
C PHE A 65 19.47 -11.48 -7.38
N PRO A 66 19.59 -12.32 -6.32
CA PRO A 66 20.59 -12.09 -5.29
C PRO A 66 22.01 -12.21 -5.88
N PRO A 67 22.97 -11.31 -5.56
CA PRO A 67 22.83 -10.18 -4.60
C PRO A 67 22.33 -8.86 -5.23
N ASN A 68 22.11 -8.81 -6.54
CA ASN A 68 21.82 -7.57 -7.29
C ASN A 68 20.48 -6.94 -6.87
N GLY A 69 19.48 -7.73 -6.55
CA GLY A 69 18.22 -7.23 -6.01
C GLY A 69 18.40 -6.42 -4.72
N THR A 70 19.24 -6.90 -3.80
CA THR A 70 19.57 -6.19 -2.56
C THR A 70 20.35 -4.90 -2.80
N LYS A 71 21.37 -4.93 -3.69
CA LYS A 71 22.17 -3.75 -4.03
C LYS A 71 21.31 -2.67 -4.70
N SER A 72 20.47 -3.06 -5.65
CA SER A 72 19.56 -2.16 -6.33
C SER A 72 18.56 -1.54 -5.35
N TRP A 73 18.01 -2.33 -4.42
CA TRP A 73 17.09 -1.82 -3.39
C TRP A 73 17.76 -0.79 -2.48
N GLN A 74 19.02 -1.00 -2.11
CA GLN A 74 19.78 -0.01 -1.36
C GLN A 74 19.90 1.30 -2.13
N SER A 75 20.23 1.27 -3.42
CA SER A 75 20.29 2.45 -4.28
C SER A 75 18.93 3.16 -4.40
N VAL A 76 17.81 2.42 -4.45
CA VAL A 76 16.47 3.01 -4.43
C VAL A 76 16.22 3.74 -3.11
N ARG A 77 16.59 3.15 -1.97
CA ARG A 77 16.44 3.76 -0.65
C ARG A 77 17.22 5.07 -0.52
N GLU A 78 18.46 5.12 -1.01
CA GLU A 78 19.33 6.31 -0.98
C GLU A 78 18.71 7.52 -1.71
N ARG A 79 17.85 7.28 -2.70
CA ARG A 79 17.15 8.32 -3.48
C ARG A 79 15.64 8.31 -3.31
N TRP A 80 15.13 7.74 -2.22
CA TRP A 80 13.71 7.52 -1.97
C TRP A 80 12.83 8.74 -2.26
N THR A 81 13.16 9.88 -1.65
CA THR A 81 12.37 11.10 -1.79
C THR A 81 12.28 11.64 -3.22
N SER A 82 13.27 11.34 -4.08
CA SER A 82 13.25 11.75 -5.49
C SER A 82 12.35 10.89 -6.36
N LEU A 83 11.98 9.69 -5.89
CA LEU A 83 11.08 8.76 -6.57
C LEU A 83 9.63 8.93 -6.14
N VAL A 84 9.37 9.66 -5.06
CA VAL A 84 8.01 9.88 -4.56
C VAL A 84 7.18 10.64 -5.59
N GLN A 85 6.09 10.04 -5.99
CA GLN A 85 5.07 10.66 -6.84
C GLN A 85 3.72 10.55 -6.12
N PRO A 86 3.24 11.66 -5.54
CA PRO A 86 1.97 11.64 -4.80
C PRO A 86 0.81 11.26 -5.70
N VAL A 87 -0.14 10.50 -5.16
CA VAL A 87 -1.43 10.30 -5.81
C VAL A 87 -2.18 11.62 -5.81
N PRO A 88 -2.69 12.07 -6.98
CA PRO A 88 -3.38 13.36 -7.08
C PRO A 88 -4.53 13.48 -6.07
N GLY A 89 -4.53 14.57 -5.30
CA GLY A 89 -5.56 14.86 -4.29
C GLY A 89 -5.50 14.01 -3.00
N ALA A 90 -4.61 13.01 -2.91
CA ALA A 90 -4.58 12.12 -1.73
C ALA A 90 -4.12 12.85 -0.45
N VAL A 91 -3.15 13.75 -0.55
CA VAL A 91 -2.67 14.54 0.60
C VAL A 91 -3.77 15.48 1.10
N ASP A 92 -4.47 16.16 0.19
CA ASP A 92 -5.58 17.06 0.55
C ASP A 92 -6.73 16.28 1.16
N ALA A 93 -7.07 15.11 0.61
CA ALA A 93 -8.08 14.23 1.14
C ALA A 93 -7.73 13.75 2.57
N LEU A 94 -6.45 13.36 2.79
CA LEU A 94 -5.97 12.99 4.12
C LEU A 94 -6.10 14.15 5.11
N SER A 95 -5.78 15.38 4.68
CA SER A 95 -5.90 16.58 5.51
C SER A 95 -7.35 16.78 5.97
N HIS A 96 -8.32 16.68 5.06
CA HIS A 96 -9.74 16.80 5.40
C HIS A 96 -10.21 15.66 6.32
N LEU A 97 -9.74 14.43 6.08
CA LEU A 97 -10.06 13.30 6.97
C LEU A 97 -9.50 13.49 8.37
N ALA A 98 -8.31 14.06 8.51
CA ALA A 98 -7.69 14.33 9.81
C ALA A 98 -8.43 15.39 10.64
N GLU A 99 -9.27 16.24 10.03
CA GLU A 99 -10.15 17.17 10.76
C GLU A 99 -11.27 16.42 11.50
N GLU A 100 -11.81 15.34 10.90
CA GLU A 100 -12.95 14.60 11.42
C GLU A 100 -12.57 13.31 12.15
N TYR A 101 -11.46 12.68 11.76
CA TYR A 101 -11.00 11.38 12.24
C TYR A 101 -9.63 11.48 12.92
N ASP A 102 -9.35 10.54 13.82
CA ASP A 102 -7.99 10.30 14.29
C ASP A 102 -7.29 9.39 13.28
N VAL A 103 -6.14 9.82 12.74
CA VAL A 103 -5.45 9.13 11.64
C VAL A 103 -4.09 8.61 12.09
N CYS A 104 -3.74 7.40 11.68
CA CYS A 104 -2.36 6.89 11.71
C CYS A 104 -1.97 6.27 10.37
N ILE A 105 -0.67 6.22 10.12
CA ILE A 105 -0.09 5.48 8.98
C ILE A 105 0.28 4.08 9.44
N VAL A 106 -0.07 3.05 8.63
CA VAL A 106 0.33 1.65 8.85
C VAL A 106 0.76 1.05 7.51
N ALA A 107 2.06 0.96 7.27
CA ALA A 107 2.60 0.65 5.95
C ALA A 107 3.80 -0.32 5.98
N ASN A 108 3.95 -1.11 4.91
CA ASN A 108 5.15 -1.88 4.63
C ASN A 108 6.11 -1.00 3.81
N GLN A 109 6.91 -0.21 4.51
CA GLN A 109 7.78 0.78 3.89
C GLN A 109 9.13 0.87 4.61
N PRO A 110 10.22 1.22 3.92
CA PRO A 110 11.51 1.42 4.54
C PRO A 110 11.53 2.73 5.36
N PRO A 111 12.51 2.92 6.27
CA PRO A 111 12.58 4.11 7.13
C PRO A 111 12.66 5.44 6.35
N GLU A 112 13.16 5.43 5.12
CA GLU A 112 13.25 6.59 4.23
C GLU A 112 11.88 7.17 3.88
N CYS A 113 10.82 6.36 4.02
CA CYS A 113 9.44 6.80 3.89
C CYS A 113 9.10 7.97 4.85
N LEU A 114 9.68 8.01 6.05
CA LEU A 114 9.44 9.10 7.00
C LEU A 114 9.81 10.48 6.42
N ALA A 115 10.93 10.56 5.70
CA ALA A 115 11.31 11.81 5.03
C ALA A 115 10.32 12.19 3.93
N ALA A 116 9.80 11.21 3.18
CA ALA A 116 8.77 11.46 2.17
C ALA A 116 7.47 11.97 2.79
N LEU A 117 6.97 11.32 3.85
CA LEU A 117 5.77 11.75 4.57
C LEU A 117 5.91 13.17 5.15
N ARG A 118 7.09 13.50 5.66
CA ARG A 118 7.42 14.84 6.16
C ARG A 118 7.40 15.89 5.05
N ASN A 119 8.03 15.59 3.91
CA ASN A 119 8.08 16.49 2.75
C ASN A 119 6.67 16.74 2.16
N LEU A 120 5.78 15.76 2.24
CA LEU A 120 4.37 15.87 1.83
C LEU A 120 3.48 16.55 2.89
N GLY A 121 4.00 16.89 4.06
CA GLY A 121 3.22 17.49 5.15
C GLY A 121 2.26 16.49 5.82
N ILE A 122 2.46 15.18 5.65
CA ILE A 122 1.59 14.15 6.22
C ILE A 122 1.93 13.87 7.68
N GLU A 123 3.22 13.87 8.03
CA GLU A 123 3.68 13.49 9.38
C GLU A 123 3.01 14.31 10.49
N GLN A 124 2.76 15.60 10.27
CA GLN A 124 2.10 16.48 11.25
C GLN A 124 0.58 16.33 11.32
N GLN A 125 -0.03 15.60 10.41
CA GLN A 125 -1.48 15.39 10.34
C GLN A 125 -1.91 14.08 11.00
N VAL A 126 -0.96 13.20 11.30
CA VAL A 126 -1.23 11.86 11.82
C VAL A 126 -0.70 11.68 13.24
N GLN A 127 -1.38 10.86 14.05
CA GLN A 127 -1.00 10.63 15.44
C GLN A 127 0.19 9.67 15.57
N LEU A 128 0.40 8.79 14.58
CA LEU A 128 1.44 7.77 14.59
C LEU A 128 1.79 7.37 13.16
N VAL A 129 3.06 7.05 12.93
CA VAL A 129 3.54 6.37 11.72
C VAL A 129 4.12 5.01 12.13
N ALA A 130 3.44 3.93 11.76
CA ALA A 130 3.83 2.55 11.99
C ALA A 130 4.34 1.93 10.69
N LEU A 131 5.66 1.91 10.50
CA LEU A 131 6.31 1.23 9.38
C LEU A 131 6.79 -0.15 9.83
N ASP A 132 6.60 -1.17 9.00
CA ASP A 132 7.07 -2.54 9.26
C ASP A 132 8.56 -2.60 9.57
N SER A 133 9.36 -1.82 8.85
CA SER A 133 10.80 -1.71 9.03
C SER A 133 11.22 -1.15 10.40
N LEU A 134 10.35 -0.42 11.08
CA LEU A 134 10.60 0.16 12.41
C LEU A 134 9.94 -0.66 13.53
N VAL A 135 8.79 -1.26 13.23
CA VAL A 135 7.98 -2.01 14.21
C VAL A 135 8.41 -3.48 14.29
N GLY A 136 8.89 -4.05 13.17
CA GLY A 136 9.33 -5.44 13.08
C GLY A 136 8.23 -6.44 12.70
N TYR A 137 7.03 -5.96 12.34
CA TYR A 137 5.93 -6.76 11.78
C TYR A 137 5.51 -6.17 10.46
N ALA A 138 5.35 -7.01 9.42
CA ALA A 138 4.94 -6.58 8.09
C ALA A 138 3.53 -7.09 7.76
N LYS A 139 2.69 -6.27 7.13
CA LYS A 139 1.42 -6.74 6.53
C LYS A 139 1.70 -7.90 5.54
N PRO A 140 0.93 -8.98 5.51
CA PRO A 140 -0.41 -9.16 6.08
C PRO A 140 -0.44 -9.63 7.55
N ASP A 141 0.67 -9.62 8.28
CA ASP A 141 0.66 -9.96 9.70
C ASP A 141 -0.19 -8.93 10.48
N PRO A 142 -1.28 -9.33 11.14
CA PRO A 142 -2.16 -8.40 11.85
C PRO A 142 -1.48 -7.70 13.02
N ARG A 143 -0.31 -8.18 13.46
CA ARG A 143 0.45 -7.58 14.57
C ARG A 143 0.89 -6.14 14.29
N LEU A 144 1.10 -5.76 13.01
CA LEU A 144 1.44 -4.37 12.68
C LEU A 144 0.25 -3.43 13.01
N PHE A 145 -0.97 -3.79 12.59
CA PHE A 145 -2.18 -3.03 12.93
C PHE A 145 -2.44 -3.02 14.43
N LYS A 146 -2.34 -4.20 15.06
CA LYS A 146 -2.53 -4.32 16.50
C LYS A 146 -1.55 -3.45 17.28
N TRP A 147 -0.28 -3.42 16.89
CA TRP A 147 0.75 -2.59 17.51
C TRP A 147 0.38 -1.09 17.43
N ALA A 148 -0.07 -0.62 16.28
CA ALA A 148 -0.50 0.77 16.12
C ALA A 148 -1.72 1.11 16.98
N MET A 149 -2.74 0.24 16.98
CA MET A 149 -3.95 0.41 17.78
C MET A 149 -3.67 0.39 19.28
N ASP A 150 -2.83 -0.53 19.76
CA ASP A 150 -2.46 -0.61 21.19
C ASP A 150 -1.73 0.68 21.64
N ARG A 151 -0.86 1.24 20.80
CA ARG A 151 -0.14 2.50 21.08
C ARG A 151 -1.06 3.69 21.20
N LEU A 152 -2.12 3.72 20.39
CA LEU A 152 -3.08 4.82 20.34
C LEU A 152 -4.32 4.55 21.22
N SER A 153 -4.41 3.40 21.86
CA SER A 153 -5.58 2.94 22.62
C SER A 153 -6.85 2.91 21.75
N TRP A 154 -6.69 2.58 20.47
CA TRP A 154 -7.79 2.47 19.52
C TRP A 154 -8.47 1.10 19.61
N LYS A 155 -9.78 1.09 19.32
CA LYS A 155 -10.57 -0.13 19.31
C LYS A 155 -10.83 -0.58 17.88
N PRO A 156 -10.67 -1.89 17.55
CA PRO A 156 -10.92 -2.39 16.21
C PRO A 156 -12.30 -2.01 15.64
N GLU A 157 -13.34 -2.10 16.45
CA GLU A 157 -14.72 -1.79 16.05
C GLU A 157 -14.95 -0.31 15.68
N HIS A 158 -14.00 0.58 16.02
CA HIS A 158 -14.05 2.00 15.68
C HIS A 158 -12.99 2.38 14.63
N THR A 159 -12.19 1.40 14.18
CA THR A 159 -11.08 1.60 13.25
C THR A 159 -11.46 1.13 11.84
N THR A 160 -11.21 1.98 10.85
CA THR A 160 -11.25 1.62 9.43
C THR A 160 -9.84 1.61 8.88
N VAL A 161 -9.43 0.51 8.26
CA VAL A 161 -8.16 0.40 7.54
C VAL A 161 -8.40 0.80 6.09
N ILE A 162 -7.49 1.60 5.55
CA ILE A 162 -7.51 2.10 4.17
C ILE A 162 -6.22 1.66 3.50
N GLY A 163 -6.33 0.92 2.41
CA GLY A 163 -5.18 0.43 1.65
C GLY A 163 -5.56 0.16 0.20
N ASP A 164 -4.60 -0.30 -0.60
CA ASP A 164 -4.82 -0.66 -2.00
C ASP A 164 -4.86 -2.19 -2.22
N ARG A 165 -4.48 -2.97 -1.18
CA ARG A 165 -4.31 -4.42 -1.28
C ARG A 165 -5.26 -5.19 -0.38
N PRO A 166 -6.26 -5.91 -0.96
CA PRO A 166 -7.19 -6.74 -0.19
C PRO A 166 -6.52 -7.76 0.72
N ASP A 167 -5.44 -8.39 0.26
CA ASP A 167 -4.68 -9.41 0.98
C ASP A 167 -3.80 -8.87 2.11
N HIS A 168 -3.28 -7.65 1.98
CA HIS A 168 -2.35 -7.02 2.93
C HIS A 168 -3.06 -6.05 3.89
N ASP A 169 -4.12 -5.40 3.44
CA ASP A 169 -4.80 -4.37 4.21
C ASP A 169 -6.15 -4.85 4.74
N ALA A 170 -7.04 -5.30 3.85
CA ALA A 170 -8.39 -5.65 4.26
C ALA A 170 -8.45 -6.96 5.05
N ALA A 171 -7.82 -8.04 4.59
CA ALA A 171 -7.92 -9.34 5.24
C ALA A 171 -7.42 -9.33 6.69
N PRO A 172 -6.21 -8.81 7.02
CA PRO A 172 -5.75 -8.74 8.40
C PRO A 172 -6.57 -7.76 9.26
N ALA A 173 -7.05 -6.65 8.69
CA ALA A 173 -7.90 -5.69 9.40
C ALA A 173 -9.25 -6.30 9.80
N LEU A 174 -9.91 -6.99 8.87
CA LEU A 174 -11.18 -7.67 9.12
C LEU A 174 -11.04 -8.80 10.15
N ALA A 175 -9.91 -9.52 10.12
CA ALA A 175 -9.60 -10.56 11.12
C ALA A 175 -9.47 -9.98 12.55
N LEU A 176 -9.05 -8.72 12.68
CA LEU A 176 -9.00 -7.99 13.96
C LEU A 176 -10.35 -7.39 14.38
N GLY A 177 -11.38 -7.41 13.51
CA GLY A 177 -12.68 -6.78 13.76
C GLY A 177 -12.78 -5.33 13.30
N CYS A 178 -11.78 -4.82 12.56
CA CYS A 178 -11.84 -3.51 11.92
C CYS A 178 -12.75 -3.53 10.69
N SER A 179 -13.13 -2.33 10.22
CA SER A 179 -13.63 -2.13 8.86
C SER A 179 -12.46 -1.93 7.89
N ALA A 180 -12.68 -2.13 6.58
CA ALA A 180 -11.65 -1.90 5.57
C ALA A 180 -12.23 -1.20 4.33
N ALA A 181 -11.45 -0.30 3.74
CA ALA A 181 -11.72 0.32 2.45
C ALA A 181 -10.52 0.13 1.53
N ILE A 182 -10.77 -0.35 0.31
CA ILE A 182 -9.73 -0.55 -0.71
C ILE A 182 -9.84 0.57 -1.74
N VAL A 183 -8.74 1.29 -1.91
CA VAL A 183 -8.60 2.37 -2.90
C VAL A 183 -8.04 1.79 -4.18
N HIS A 184 -8.70 2.04 -5.30
CA HIS A 184 -8.19 1.73 -6.63
C HIS A 184 -7.76 3.02 -7.31
N VAL A 185 -6.48 3.30 -7.28
CA VAL A 185 -5.92 4.51 -7.89
C VAL A 185 -5.55 4.22 -9.34
N ASP A 186 -6.02 5.06 -10.26
CA ASP A 186 -5.62 5.01 -11.67
C ASP A 186 -4.11 5.27 -11.83
N SER A 187 -3.52 4.67 -12.89
CA SER A 187 -2.09 4.76 -13.18
C SER A 187 -1.69 6.15 -13.69
N GLY A 188 -1.62 7.13 -12.78
CA GLY A 188 -1.19 8.51 -13.07
C GLY A 188 0.30 8.77 -12.87
N TRP A 189 1.09 7.75 -12.57
CA TRP A 189 2.53 7.87 -12.31
C TRP A 189 3.35 8.04 -13.59
N SER A 190 4.50 8.69 -13.44
CA SER A 190 5.50 8.87 -14.50
C SER A 190 6.64 7.88 -14.36
N VAL A 191 7.14 7.39 -15.48
CA VAL A 191 8.30 6.49 -15.50
C VAL A 191 9.54 7.25 -15.04
N PRO A 192 10.30 6.74 -14.05
CA PRO A 192 11.57 7.34 -13.66
C PRO A 192 12.55 7.40 -14.83
N ALA A 193 13.37 8.46 -14.87
CA ALA A 193 14.38 8.61 -15.91
C ALA A 193 15.36 7.42 -15.95
N GLY A 194 15.69 6.96 -17.15
CA GLY A 194 16.67 5.89 -17.38
C GLY A 194 16.08 4.47 -17.33
N VAL A 195 14.79 4.29 -17.02
CA VAL A 195 14.16 2.96 -17.06
C VAL A 195 13.92 2.53 -18.50
N ALA A 196 14.38 1.32 -18.83
CA ALA A 196 14.23 0.73 -20.17
C ALA A 196 12.73 0.50 -20.51
N PRO A 197 12.27 0.88 -21.72
CA PRO A 197 10.87 0.72 -22.12
C PRO A 197 10.36 -0.72 -22.02
N GLU A 198 11.22 -1.71 -22.26
CA GLU A 198 10.91 -3.12 -22.19
C GLU A 198 10.54 -3.55 -20.75
N ILE A 199 11.27 -3.02 -19.75
CA ILE A 199 10.98 -3.25 -18.33
C ILE A 199 9.61 -2.63 -17.96
N VAL A 200 9.35 -1.41 -18.43
CA VAL A 200 8.06 -0.72 -18.18
C VAL A 200 6.90 -1.52 -18.75
N THR A 201 7.04 -2.00 -19.99
CA THR A 201 5.99 -2.78 -20.67
C THR A 201 5.70 -4.07 -19.91
N ALA A 202 6.72 -4.85 -19.59
CA ALA A 202 6.58 -6.11 -18.86
C ALA A 202 6.01 -5.90 -17.44
N TYR A 203 6.41 -4.83 -16.75
CA TYR A 203 5.88 -4.48 -15.44
C TYR A 203 4.38 -4.17 -15.47
N ARG A 204 3.94 -3.37 -16.46
CA ARG A 204 2.52 -3.04 -16.66
C ARG A 204 1.67 -4.28 -16.93
N GLU A 205 2.13 -5.20 -17.78
CA GLU A 205 1.45 -6.48 -18.05
C GLU A 205 1.25 -7.30 -16.78
N LEU A 206 2.27 -7.38 -15.93
CA LEU A 206 2.21 -8.12 -14.66
C LEU A 206 1.26 -7.46 -13.65
N LYS A 207 1.16 -6.13 -13.63
CA LYS A 207 0.26 -5.42 -12.73
C LYS A 207 -1.20 -5.61 -13.10
N ILE A 208 -1.53 -5.58 -14.39
CA ILE A 208 -2.90 -5.84 -14.91
C ILE A 208 -3.37 -7.24 -14.49
N GLN A 209 -2.51 -8.27 -14.55
CA GLN A 209 -2.86 -9.62 -14.14
C GLN A 209 -3.18 -9.72 -12.63
N ARG A 210 -2.54 -8.93 -11.79
CA ARG A 210 -2.80 -8.91 -10.33
C ARG A 210 -4.15 -8.32 -9.96
N VAL A 211 -4.62 -7.29 -10.66
CA VAL A 211 -5.92 -6.65 -10.39
C VAL A 211 -7.09 -7.60 -10.69
N GLN A 212 -6.96 -8.49 -11.66
CA GLN A 212 -8.03 -9.42 -12.07
C GLN A 212 -8.29 -10.57 -11.08
N THR A 213 -7.39 -10.85 -10.15
CA THR A 213 -7.48 -12.01 -9.22
C THR A 213 -8.11 -11.70 -7.86
N THR A 214 -8.61 -10.50 -7.60
CA THR A 214 -9.06 -10.06 -6.28
C THR A 214 -10.58 -9.93 -6.11
N GLU A 215 -11.40 -10.53 -6.97
CA GLU A 215 -12.85 -10.58 -6.80
C GLU A 215 -13.25 -11.62 -5.73
N GLY A 216 -13.85 -11.14 -4.64
CA GLY A 216 -14.63 -11.98 -3.73
C GLY A 216 -14.51 -11.75 -2.24
N SER A 217 -14.98 -10.62 -1.71
CA SER A 217 -15.33 -10.52 -0.29
C SER A 217 -16.30 -9.36 0.00
N THR A 218 -17.34 -9.64 0.79
CA THR A 218 -18.58 -8.88 0.94
C THR A 218 -18.52 -7.67 1.91
N ARG A 219 -17.35 -7.14 2.24
CA ARG A 219 -17.16 -5.92 3.05
C ARG A 219 -16.03 -5.03 2.51
N HIS A 220 -15.82 -5.04 1.20
CA HIS A 220 -14.84 -4.18 0.55
C HIS A 220 -15.58 -3.04 -0.15
N TRP A 221 -15.28 -1.82 0.24
CA TRP A 221 -15.67 -0.65 -0.54
C TRP A 221 -14.52 -0.35 -1.50
N ALA A 222 -14.78 -0.49 -2.79
CA ALA A 222 -13.88 0.02 -3.81
C ALA A 222 -14.10 1.54 -3.92
N ILE A 223 -13.05 2.31 -3.76
CA ILE A 223 -13.08 3.78 -3.88
C ILE A 223 -12.15 4.15 -5.03
N ALA A 224 -12.62 4.96 -5.98
CA ALA A 224 -11.83 5.41 -7.11
C ALA A 224 -10.75 6.44 -6.69
N ALA A 225 -10.98 7.20 -5.63
CA ALA A 225 -10.03 8.15 -5.09
C ALA A 225 -10.19 8.28 -3.56
N LEU A 226 -9.11 8.65 -2.86
CA LEU A 226 -9.16 8.87 -1.41
C LEU A 226 -10.17 9.96 -1.03
N GLY A 227 -10.43 10.92 -1.92
CA GLY A 227 -11.45 11.97 -1.72
C GLY A 227 -12.88 11.44 -1.58
N ASP A 228 -13.20 10.29 -2.17
CA ASP A 228 -14.52 9.67 -2.09
C ASP A 228 -14.75 8.97 -0.73
N LEU A 229 -13.70 8.78 0.03
CA LEU A 229 -13.74 8.05 1.30
C LEU A 229 -14.67 8.72 2.33
N ALA A 230 -14.69 10.05 2.40
CA ALA A 230 -15.54 10.76 3.33
C ALA A 230 -17.03 10.44 3.12
N ASP A 231 -17.48 10.29 1.89
CA ASP A 231 -18.87 9.93 1.56
C ASP A 231 -19.16 8.48 1.91
N VAL A 232 -18.21 7.58 1.64
CA VAL A 232 -18.32 6.16 2.01
C VAL A 232 -18.38 6.00 3.54
N LEU A 233 -17.50 6.66 4.28
CA LEU A 233 -17.50 6.60 5.75
C LEU A 233 -18.78 7.19 6.36
N ARG A 234 -19.33 8.25 5.77
CA ARG A 234 -20.64 8.79 6.15
C ARG A 234 -21.78 7.79 5.91
N ALA A 235 -21.80 7.14 4.74
CA ALA A 235 -22.79 6.11 4.41
C ALA A 235 -22.75 4.92 5.36
N ILE A 236 -21.56 4.44 5.74
CA ILE A 236 -21.36 3.38 6.73
C ILE A 236 -21.92 3.81 8.09
N SER A 237 -21.61 5.05 8.52
CA SER A 237 -22.08 5.59 9.80
C SER A 237 -23.60 5.66 9.88
N HIS A 238 -24.27 5.89 8.77
CA HIS A 238 -25.74 5.89 8.68
C HIS A 238 -26.33 4.48 8.74
N GLN A 239 -25.69 3.49 8.07
CA GLN A 239 -26.15 2.10 8.09
C GLN A 239 -26.05 1.46 9.49
N GLU A 240 -25.01 1.77 10.26
CA GLU A 240 -24.84 1.25 11.62
C GLU A 240 -25.80 1.87 12.63
N ARG A 241 -26.34 3.05 12.35
CA ARG A 241 -27.39 3.70 13.18
C ARG A 241 -28.81 3.22 12.88
N SER A 242 -29.03 2.53 11.76
CA SER A 242 -30.32 1.95 11.43
C SER A 242 -30.53 0.70 12.28
N PRO A 243 -31.63 0.57 13.06
CA PRO A 243 -31.88 -0.61 13.88
C PRO A 243 -32.00 -1.84 12.98
N ARG A 244 -31.19 -2.87 13.25
CA ARG A 244 -31.33 -4.17 12.58
C ARG A 244 -32.77 -4.63 12.74
N PRO A 245 -33.46 -5.08 11.67
CA PRO A 245 -34.78 -5.65 11.83
C PRO A 245 -34.68 -6.83 12.83
N ARG A 246 -35.51 -6.79 13.87
CA ARG A 246 -35.59 -7.88 14.84
C ARG A 246 -35.94 -9.14 14.06
N GLN A 247 -35.06 -10.13 14.08
CA GLN A 247 -35.44 -11.46 13.66
C GLN A 247 -36.56 -11.93 14.58
N GLU A 248 -37.79 -11.95 14.09
CA GLU A 248 -38.92 -12.61 14.78
C GLU A 248 -38.57 -14.12 14.86
N VAL A 249 -38.23 -14.55 16.05
CA VAL A 249 -38.20 -15.99 16.37
C VAL A 249 -39.67 -16.39 16.40
N ARG A 250 -40.13 -17.05 15.34
CA ARG A 250 -41.45 -17.71 15.38
C ARG A 250 -41.35 -18.93 16.28
N PRO A 251 -42.40 -19.17 17.10
CA PRO A 251 -42.45 -20.26 18.05
C PRO A 251 -42.52 -21.65 17.37
#